data_1d04776201e1baeaea37bef613b5f4a7
#
_entry.id   1d04776201e1baeaea37bef613b5f4a7
#
_cell.length_a   1.000
_cell.length_b   1.000
_cell.length_c   1.000
_cell.angle_alpha   90.00
_cell.angle_beta   90.00
_cell.angle_gamma   90.00
#
_symmetry.space_group_name_H-M   'P 1'
#
loop_
_entity.id
_entity.type
_entity.pdbx_description
1 polymer ?
#
loop_
_entity_poly.entity_id
_entity_poly.type
_entity_poly.pdbx_seq_one_letter_code
_entity_poly.pdbx_strand_id
1 'polypeptide(L)'
;MYHFFVPTENISDSQVVITGGDFNHIKNVLRMKPNEKFIANDGNGASYCCSIREFVGDSVVADIEKGQLESSELPVRLVLFQGLPKADKMELIIQKVVELGAAEIVPVEMVRCVVKLDEKKKKSKLARWQSIAESAAKQSGRTVIPEVKVVMNFDDALKYAETLDVLLVPYECADSLKKLREKIDGLKTGMSAGIFIGPEGGYEEKEIEKAKEHGGEIVSLGKRILRTETAAIASLSICMFNIEANL
;
A
#
# COMPACT_ATOMS: atom_id res chain seq x y z
N MET A 1 3.38 8.23 18.63
CA MET A 1 3.57 6.97 19.39
C MET A 1 4.17 5.97 18.41
N TYR A 2 5.02 5.03 18.85
CA TYR A 2 5.61 4.02 17.96
C TYR A 2 4.60 2.92 17.66
N HIS A 3 4.64 2.35 16.44
CA HIS A 3 3.79 1.26 15.99
C HIS A 3 4.63 0.02 15.69
N PHE A 4 4.19 -1.14 16.18
CA PHE A 4 4.81 -2.44 15.92
C PHE A 4 3.77 -3.43 15.45
N PHE A 5 4.10 -4.22 14.44
CA PHE A 5 3.26 -5.35 14.02
C PHE A 5 3.65 -6.58 14.82
N VAL A 6 2.66 -7.17 15.49
CA VAL A 6 2.85 -8.30 16.38
C VAL A 6 1.99 -9.47 15.88
N PRO A 7 2.57 -10.65 15.68
CA PRO A 7 1.79 -11.82 15.30
C PRO A 7 0.66 -12.08 16.29
N THR A 8 -0.52 -12.47 15.78
CA THR A 8 -1.73 -12.66 16.61
C THR A 8 -1.50 -13.67 17.75
N GLU A 9 -0.68 -14.68 17.53
CA GLU A 9 -0.29 -15.68 18.55
C GLU A 9 0.48 -15.08 19.74
N ASN A 10 1.06 -13.90 19.57
CA ASN A 10 1.78 -13.17 20.60
C ASN A 10 0.92 -12.11 21.30
N ILE A 11 -0.38 -12.07 21.00
CA ILE A 11 -1.36 -11.16 21.59
C ILE A 11 -2.36 -12.01 22.39
N SER A 12 -2.49 -11.73 23.67
CA SER A 12 -3.51 -12.30 24.55
C SER A 12 -4.53 -11.25 24.96
N ASP A 13 -5.52 -11.60 25.77
CA ASP A 13 -6.55 -10.66 26.25
C ASP A 13 -5.99 -9.45 27.02
N SER A 14 -4.82 -9.60 27.64
CA SER A 14 -4.24 -8.57 28.52
C SER A 14 -2.81 -8.20 28.21
N GLN A 15 -2.12 -8.96 27.35
CA GLN A 15 -0.69 -8.79 27.12
C GLN A 15 -0.28 -8.99 25.67
N VAL A 16 0.82 -8.33 25.34
CA VAL A 16 1.52 -8.48 24.04
C VAL A 16 2.96 -8.84 24.32
N VAL A 17 3.50 -9.79 23.54
CA VAL A 17 4.91 -10.19 23.59
C VAL A 17 5.58 -9.85 22.27
N ILE A 18 6.61 -9.00 22.30
CA ILE A 18 7.38 -8.60 21.12
C ILE A 18 8.77 -9.26 21.16
N THR A 19 9.15 -9.88 20.05
CA THR A 19 10.42 -10.60 19.90
C THR A 19 11.17 -10.17 18.64
N GLY A 20 12.36 -10.71 18.41
CA GLY A 20 13.10 -10.57 17.15
C GLY A 20 13.55 -9.14 16.86
N GLY A 21 13.36 -8.69 15.62
CA GLY A 21 13.83 -7.37 15.16
C GLY A 21 13.20 -6.21 15.91
N ASP A 22 11.92 -6.30 16.23
CA ASP A 22 11.19 -5.23 16.93
C ASP A 22 11.59 -5.16 18.42
N PHE A 23 11.93 -6.28 19.06
CA PHE A 23 12.58 -6.28 20.39
C PHE A 23 13.88 -5.48 20.37
N ASN A 24 14.77 -5.78 19.40
CA ASN A 24 16.04 -5.07 19.27
C ASN A 24 15.81 -3.57 18.99
N HIS A 25 14.82 -3.24 18.18
CA HIS A 25 14.45 -1.84 17.87
C HIS A 25 13.99 -1.12 19.14
N ILE A 26 13.07 -1.70 19.92
CA ILE A 26 12.56 -1.13 21.17
C ILE A 26 13.69 -0.90 22.18
N LYS A 27 14.50 -1.94 22.43
CA LYS A 27 15.51 -1.96 23.48
C LYS A 27 16.75 -1.12 23.14
N ASN A 28 17.30 -1.28 21.94
CA ASN A 28 18.61 -0.78 21.57
C ASN A 28 18.58 0.48 20.72
N VAL A 29 17.57 0.64 19.86
CA VAL A 29 17.44 1.80 18.98
C VAL A 29 16.63 2.89 19.65
N LEU A 30 15.40 2.59 20.05
CA LEU A 30 14.50 3.54 20.72
C LEU A 30 14.82 3.71 22.20
N ARG A 31 15.48 2.72 22.82
CA ARG A 31 15.87 2.70 24.23
C ARG A 31 14.68 2.93 25.16
N MET A 32 13.55 2.35 24.81
CA MET A 32 12.31 2.45 25.58
C MET A 32 12.47 1.76 26.95
N LYS A 33 11.73 2.28 27.92
CA LYS A 33 11.78 1.84 29.33
C LYS A 33 10.42 1.26 29.76
N PRO A 34 10.37 0.49 30.86
CA PRO A 34 9.09 0.13 31.48
C PRO A 34 8.17 1.34 31.69
N ASN A 35 6.89 1.13 31.50
CA ASN A 35 5.79 2.12 31.50
C ASN A 35 5.73 3.06 30.28
N GLU A 36 6.66 2.96 29.34
CA GLU A 36 6.52 3.69 28.07
C GLU A 36 5.51 2.99 27.15
N LYS A 37 4.76 3.80 26.38
CA LYS A 37 3.62 3.34 25.60
C LYS A 37 3.96 3.23 24.11
N PHE A 38 3.34 2.25 23.46
CA PHE A 38 3.39 2.04 22.04
C PHE A 38 2.06 1.45 21.55
N ILE A 39 1.88 1.39 20.23
CA ILE A 39 0.75 0.71 19.58
C ILE A 39 1.22 -0.64 19.04
N ALA A 40 0.54 -1.71 19.44
CA ALA A 40 0.69 -3.02 18.82
C ALA A 40 -0.45 -3.22 17.79
N ASN A 41 -0.09 -3.57 16.57
CA ASN A 41 -1.03 -3.90 15.49
C ASN A 41 -0.93 -5.40 15.20
N ASP A 42 -2.07 -6.08 15.05
CA ASP A 42 -2.10 -7.52 14.75
C ASP A 42 -1.90 -7.85 13.26
N GLY A 43 -1.80 -6.81 12.42
CA GLY A 43 -1.70 -6.93 10.97
C GLY A 43 -3.01 -7.26 10.25
N ASN A 44 -4.10 -7.48 11.00
CA ASN A 44 -5.43 -7.82 10.49
C ASN A 44 -6.47 -6.71 10.72
N GLY A 45 -6.00 -5.53 11.16
CA GLY A 45 -6.84 -4.36 11.36
C GLY A 45 -7.12 -4.03 12.81
N ALA A 46 -6.75 -4.88 13.78
CA ALA A 46 -6.86 -4.54 15.19
C ALA A 46 -5.57 -3.90 15.72
N SER A 47 -5.72 -2.92 16.60
CA SER A 47 -4.61 -2.24 17.27
C SER A 47 -4.90 -2.00 18.74
N TYR A 48 -3.85 -2.01 19.53
CA TYR A 48 -3.88 -2.01 20.98
C TYR A 48 -2.90 -0.97 21.52
N CYS A 49 -3.34 -0.13 22.45
CA CYS A 49 -2.43 0.72 23.22
C CYS A 49 -1.80 -0.11 24.32
N CYS A 50 -0.49 -0.26 24.29
CA CYS A 50 0.28 -1.09 25.20
C CYS A 50 1.27 -0.27 26.02
N SER A 51 1.57 -0.73 27.23
CA SER A 51 2.59 -0.18 28.13
C SER A 51 3.64 -1.26 28.41
N ILE A 52 4.92 -0.96 28.23
CA ILE A 52 5.99 -1.92 28.54
C ILE A 52 5.95 -2.27 30.01
N ARG A 53 5.74 -3.56 30.32
CA ARG A 53 5.87 -4.07 31.68
C ARG A 53 7.33 -4.33 32.01
N GLU A 54 7.99 -5.18 31.23
CA GLU A 54 9.35 -5.62 31.46
C GLU A 54 10.04 -6.18 30.22
N PHE A 55 11.34 -6.34 30.32
CA PHE A 55 12.17 -7.01 29.33
C PHE A 55 12.59 -8.37 29.89
N VAL A 56 12.20 -9.46 29.22
CA VAL A 56 12.51 -10.85 29.65
C VAL A 56 13.30 -11.54 28.55
N GLY A 57 14.58 -11.83 28.81
CA GLY A 57 15.46 -12.39 27.77
C GLY A 57 15.51 -11.51 26.53
N ASP A 58 15.11 -12.07 25.39
CA ASP A 58 15.03 -11.39 24.09
C ASP A 58 13.59 -10.99 23.72
N SER A 59 12.77 -10.66 24.73
CA SER A 59 11.38 -10.29 24.55
C SER A 59 11.03 -9.02 25.34
N VAL A 60 10.06 -8.26 24.81
CA VAL A 60 9.34 -7.22 25.53
C VAL A 60 7.99 -7.78 25.91
N VAL A 61 7.65 -7.75 27.18
CA VAL A 61 6.29 -8.04 27.67
C VAL A 61 5.61 -6.72 27.97
N ALA A 62 4.45 -6.49 27.38
CA ALA A 62 3.67 -5.27 27.55
C ALA A 62 2.23 -5.58 27.91
N ASP A 63 1.64 -4.74 28.75
CA ASP A 63 0.24 -4.82 29.12
C ASP A 63 -0.61 -4.05 28.11
N ILE A 64 -1.77 -4.59 27.75
CA ILE A 64 -2.78 -3.90 26.97
C ILE A 64 -3.58 -2.97 27.90
N GLU A 65 -3.39 -1.67 27.73
CA GLU A 65 -4.13 -0.66 28.48
C GLU A 65 -5.49 -0.33 27.84
N LYS A 66 -5.53 -0.33 26.50
CA LYS A 66 -6.73 -0.10 25.72
C LYS A 66 -6.71 -0.98 24.49
N GLY A 67 -7.69 -1.84 24.37
CA GLY A 67 -7.89 -2.71 23.20
C GLY A 67 -8.64 -1.99 22.09
N GLN A 68 -8.48 -2.52 20.91
CA GLN A 68 -9.16 -2.21 19.65
C GLN A 68 -9.39 -0.70 19.42
N LEU A 69 -8.31 -0.03 19.06
CA LEU A 69 -8.33 1.37 18.67
C LEU A 69 -9.04 1.51 17.31
N GLU A 70 -9.47 2.72 17.00
CA GLU A 70 -10.04 3.04 15.69
C GLU A 70 -9.04 2.76 14.56
N SER A 71 -9.50 2.10 13.50
CA SER A 71 -8.65 1.73 12.37
C SER A 71 -8.31 2.95 11.51
N SER A 72 -7.08 3.01 11.03
CA SER A 72 -6.61 4.02 10.07
C SER A 72 -6.78 3.57 8.61
N GLU A 73 -7.37 2.41 8.37
CA GLU A 73 -7.55 1.89 7.01
C GLU A 73 -8.71 2.57 6.29
N LEU A 74 -8.53 2.78 4.99
CA LEU A 74 -9.60 3.28 4.14
C LEU A 74 -10.74 2.25 4.03
N PRO A 75 -12.02 2.68 4.03
CA PRO A 75 -13.15 1.78 3.85
C PRO A 75 -13.32 1.27 2.40
N VAL A 76 -12.47 1.71 1.49
CA VAL A 76 -12.38 1.28 0.09
C VAL A 76 -11.03 0.63 -0.13
N ARG A 77 -11.01 -0.57 -0.73
CA ARG A 77 -9.78 -1.28 -1.05
C ARG A 77 -9.13 -0.69 -2.31
N LEU A 78 -8.07 0.10 -2.15
CA LEU A 78 -7.30 0.69 -3.26
C LEU A 78 -6.15 -0.23 -3.66
N VAL A 79 -6.09 -0.63 -4.93
CA VAL A 79 -5.03 -1.47 -5.51
C VAL A 79 -4.26 -0.67 -6.57
N LEU A 80 -2.95 -0.53 -6.39
CA LEU A 80 -2.09 0.11 -7.38
C LEU A 80 -1.48 -0.93 -8.31
N PHE A 81 -1.77 -0.88 -9.60
CA PHE A 81 -1.05 -1.58 -10.66
C PHE A 81 0.01 -0.63 -11.22
N GLN A 82 1.28 -0.93 -10.99
CA GLN A 82 2.39 -0.05 -11.33
C GLN A 82 3.29 -0.67 -12.39
N GLY A 83 3.30 -0.10 -13.60
CA GLY A 83 4.30 -0.45 -14.62
C GLY A 83 5.71 -0.24 -14.07
N LEU A 84 6.59 -1.27 -14.24
CA LEU A 84 7.92 -1.27 -13.64
C LEU A 84 8.74 -0.03 -14.05
N PRO A 85 9.03 0.89 -13.12
CA PRO A 85 9.79 2.09 -13.39
C PRO A 85 11.29 1.83 -13.33
N LYS A 86 12.08 2.78 -13.82
CA LYS A 86 13.56 2.75 -13.75
C LYS A 86 14.06 3.03 -12.32
N ALA A 87 15.26 2.55 -12.06
CA ALA A 87 16.00 2.80 -10.82
C ALA A 87 15.20 2.47 -9.54
N ASP A 88 15.30 3.32 -8.53
CA ASP A 88 14.70 3.11 -7.21
C ASP A 88 13.31 3.75 -7.07
N LYS A 89 12.71 4.21 -8.19
CA LYS A 89 11.39 4.86 -8.16
C LYS A 89 10.29 3.96 -7.62
N MET A 90 10.37 2.63 -7.87
CA MET A 90 9.40 1.70 -7.31
C MET A 90 9.39 1.72 -5.78
N GLU A 91 10.55 1.90 -5.16
CA GLU A 91 10.68 1.99 -3.71
C GLU A 91 10.00 3.24 -3.16
N LEU A 92 10.22 4.39 -3.82
CA LEU A 92 9.52 5.65 -3.50
C LEU A 92 8.00 5.53 -3.69
N ILE A 93 7.56 4.93 -4.81
CA ILE A 93 6.14 4.72 -5.09
C ILE A 93 5.51 3.90 -3.98
N ILE A 94 6.07 2.73 -3.67
CA ILE A 94 5.57 1.83 -2.62
C ILE A 94 5.46 2.58 -1.30
N GLN A 95 6.53 3.26 -0.88
CA GLN A 95 6.52 4.03 0.36
C GLN A 95 5.34 5.01 0.40
N LYS A 96 5.18 5.83 -0.65
CA LYS A 96 4.17 6.90 -0.66
C LYS A 96 2.75 6.39 -0.83
N VAL A 97 2.53 5.36 -1.65
CA VAL A 97 1.18 4.82 -1.81
C VAL A 97 0.70 4.04 -0.59
N VAL A 98 1.61 3.42 0.16
CA VAL A 98 1.30 2.83 1.47
C VAL A 98 0.86 3.91 2.46
N GLU A 99 1.59 5.01 2.56
CA GLU A 99 1.22 6.17 3.39
C GLU A 99 -0.17 6.74 3.01
N LEU A 100 -0.57 6.60 1.74
CA LEU A 100 -1.85 7.07 1.19
C LEU A 100 -2.98 6.03 1.21
N GLY A 101 -2.78 4.90 1.89
CA GLY A 101 -3.85 3.92 2.11
C GLY A 101 -3.99 2.84 1.03
N ALA A 102 -3.02 2.66 0.11
CA ALA A 102 -3.05 1.51 -0.80
C ALA A 102 -3.13 0.20 0.00
N ALA A 103 -4.07 -0.67 -0.37
CA ALA A 103 -4.23 -1.99 0.23
C ALA A 103 -3.28 -3.02 -0.40
N GLU A 104 -3.00 -2.86 -1.70
CA GLU A 104 -2.09 -3.74 -2.45
C GLU A 104 -1.34 -2.96 -3.51
N ILE A 105 -0.13 -3.44 -3.84
CA ILE A 105 0.69 -2.95 -4.94
C ILE A 105 1.04 -4.11 -5.86
N VAL A 106 0.69 -4.01 -7.13
CA VAL A 106 0.95 -5.00 -8.17
C VAL A 106 1.98 -4.43 -9.14
N PRO A 107 3.24 -4.87 -9.09
CA PRO A 107 4.25 -4.50 -10.09
C PRO A 107 3.93 -5.19 -11.43
N VAL A 108 3.94 -4.43 -12.54
CA VAL A 108 3.52 -4.93 -13.85
C VAL A 108 4.62 -4.78 -14.89
N GLU A 109 4.95 -5.86 -15.61
CA GLU A 109 5.79 -5.83 -16.81
C GLU A 109 4.94 -5.38 -18.00
N MET A 110 5.29 -4.22 -18.57
CA MET A 110 4.61 -3.61 -19.71
C MET A 110 5.58 -3.49 -20.88
N VAL A 111 5.05 -3.26 -22.08
CA VAL A 111 5.86 -3.22 -23.31
C VAL A 111 6.95 -2.15 -23.22
N ARG A 112 6.60 -0.94 -22.74
CA ARG A 112 7.53 0.19 -22.63
C ARG A 112 8.34 0.22 -21.34
N CYS A 113 8.28 -0.83 -20.52
CA CYS A 113 9.20 -0.98 -19.40
C CYS A 113 10.64 -1.18 -19.89
N VAL A 114 11.53 -0.30 -19.49
CA VAL A 114 12.97 -0.45 -19.75
C VAL A 114 13.59 -1.51 -18.85
N VAL A 115 13.07 -1.66 -17.65
CA VAL A 115 13.52 -2.65 -16.67
C VAL A 115 12.99 -4.02 -17.07
N LYS A 116 13.89 -4.98 -17.20
CA LYS A 116 13.59 -6.41 -17.39
C LYS A 116 14.15 -7.18 -16.20
N LEU A 117 13.31 -7.91 -15.52
CA LEU A 117 13.68 -8.68 -14.35
C LEU A 117 13.67 -10.18 -14.67
N ASP A 118 14.80 -10.87 -14.42
CA ASP A 118 14.80 -12.32 -14.35
C ASP A 118 14.16 -12.80 -13.03
N GLU A 119 13.82 -14.07 -12.94
CA GLU A 119 13.12 -14.65 -11.79
C GLU A 119 13.88 -14.47 -10.47
N LYS A 120 15.21 -14.49 -10.47
CA LYS A 120 16.02 -14.25 -9.28
C LYS A 120 15.89 -12.80 -8.81
N LYS A 121 15.93 -11.85 -9.74
CA LYS A 121 15.75 -10.42 -9.45
C LYS A 121 14.33 -10.13 -9.01
N LYS A 122 13.29 -10.74 -9.61
CA LYS A 122 11.89 -10.62 -9.18
C LYS A 122 11.75 -10.99 -7.72
N LYS A 123 12.25 -12.16 -7.29
CA LYS A 123 12.22 -12.60 -5.89
C LYS A 123 12.94 -11.64 -4.94
N SER A 124 14.16 -11.22 -5.31
CA SER A 124 14.95 -10.30 -4.47
C SER A 124 14.28 -8.91 -4.35
N LYS A 125 13.74 -8.37 -5.45
CA LYS A 125 13.02 -7.09 -5.45
C LYS A 125 11.73 -7.19 -4.66
N LEU A 126 10.97 -8.28 -4.80
CA LEU A 126 9.73 -8.48 -4.05
C LEU A 126 9.97 -8.43 -2.54
N ALA A 127 10.96 -9.17 -2.04
CA ALA A 127 11.31 -9.16 -0.62
C ALA A 127 11.68 -7.75 -0.12
N ARG A 128 12.47 -7.00 -0.90
CA ARG A 128 12.83 -5.62 -0.59
C ARG A 128 11.61 -4.69 -0.61
N TRP A 129 10.76 -4.79 -1.61
CA TRP A 129 9.55 -3.97 -1.75
C TRP A 129 8.55 -4.23 -0.61
N GLN A 130 8.38 -5.49 -0.22
CA GLN A 130 7.54 -5.84 0.92
C GLN A 130 8.08 -5.25 2.23
N SER A 131 9.39 -5.29 2.44
CA SER A 131 10.02 -4.65 3.62
C SER A 131 9.83 -3.12 3.64
N ILE A 132 9.81 -2.47 2.47
CA ILE A 132 9.52 -1.03 2.36
C ILE A 132 8.06 -0.76 2.70
N ALA A 133 7.12 -1.58 2.20
CA ALA A 133 5.70 -1.48 2.52
C ALA A 133 5.46 -1.63 4.03
N GLU A 134 6.10 -2.61 4.68
CA GLU A 134 6.05 -2.81 6.13
C GLU A 134 6.56 -1.58 6.89
N SER A 135 7.73 -1.06 6.50
CA SER A 135 8.32 0.11 7.14
C SER A 135 7.45 1.35 6.99
N ALA A 136 6.85 1.55 5.82
CA ALA A 136 5.93 2.65 5.55
C ALA A 136 4.63 2.50 6.35
N ALA A 137 4.06 1.29 6.46
CA ALA A 137 2.88 1.02 7.27
C ALA A 137 3.12 1.31 8.76
N LYS A 138 4.26 0.87 9.31
CA LYS A 138 4.67 1.20 10.69
C LYS A 138 4.76 2.72 10.90
N GLN A 139 5.41 3.43 9.99
CA GLN A 139 5.63 4.87 10.10
C GLN A 139 4.33 5.68 9.95
N SER A 140 3.43 5.28 9.06
CA SER A 140 2.16 5.96 8.83
C SER A 140 1.05 5.55 9.82
N GLY A 141 1.32 4.63 10.73
CA GLY A 141 0.36 4.17 11.74
C GLY A 141 -0.75 3.29 11.18
N ARG A 142 -0.51 2.62 10.08
CA ARG A 142 -1.48 1.67 9.50
C ARG A 142 -1.65 0.44 10.38
N THR A 143 -2.83 -0.14 10.34
CA THR A 143 -3.18 -1.35 11.10
C THR A 143 -3.00 -2.64 10.28
N VAL A 144 -2.85 -2.50 8.95
CA VAL A 144 -2.59 -3.59 8.01
C VAL A 144 -1.32 -3.30 7.21
N ILE A 145 -0.50 -4.32 6.97
CA ILE A 145 0.65 -4.21 6.06
C ILE A 145 0.17 -4.50 4.63
N PRO A 146 0.25 -3.54 3.70
CA PRO A 146 -0.11 -3.78 2.31
C PRO A 146 0.75 -4.87 1.67
N GLU A 147 0.12 -5.74 0.90
CA GLU A 147 0.85 -6.77 0.17
C GLU A 147 1.43 -6.19 -1.13
N VAL A 148 2.73 -6.42 -1.35
CA VAL A 148 3.34 -6.24 -2.66
C VAL A 148 3.28 -7.58 -3.39
N LYS A 149 2.46 -7.65 -4.45
CA LYS A 149 2.26 -8.87 -5.24
C LYS A 149 3.52 -9.24 -6.05
N VAL A 150 3.58 -10.47 -6.48
CA VAL A 150 4.57 -10.89 -7.48
C VAL A 150 4.44 -10.06 -8.75
N VAL A 151 5.55 -9.87 -9.46
CA VAL A 151 5.53 -9.15 -10.73
C VAL A 151 4.66 -9.90 -11.73
N MET A 152 3.62 -9.25 -12.24
CA MET A 152 2.69 -9.77 -13.23
C MET A 152 3.03 -9.25 -14.62
N ASN A 153 2.72 -10.00 -15.67
CA ASN A 153 2.62 -9.43 -17.01
C ASN A 153 1.33 -8.60 -17.14
N PHE A 154 1.22 -7.81 -18.20
CA PHE A 154 0.10 -6.88 -18.38
C PHE A 154 -1.27 -7.58 -18.47
N ASP A 155 -1.34 -8.70 -19.21
CA ASP A 155 -2.60 -9.44 -19.41
C ASP A 155 -3.08 -10.10 -18.11
N ASP A 156 -2.18 -10.65 -17.30
CA ASP A 156 -2.55 -11.22 -15.99
C ASP A 156 -2.94 -10.12 -14.98
N ALA A 157 -2.29 -8.96 -15.05
CA ALA A 157 -2.67 -7.82 -14.22
C ALA A 157 -4.07 -7.29 -14.58
N LEU A 158 -4.44 -7.25 -15.86
CA LEU A 158 -5.79 -6.87 -16.29
C LEU A 158 -6.84 -7.88 -15.82
N LYS A 159 -6.59 -9.20 -15.94
CA LYS A 159 -7.49 -10.22 -15.40
C LYS A 159 -7.70 -10.08 -13.90
N TYR A 160 -6.63 -9.75 -13.17
CA TYR A 160 -6.75 -9.47 -11.74
C TYR A 160 -7.59 -8.22 -11.50
N ALA A 161 -7.38 -7.16 -12.28
CA ALA A 161 -8.13 -5.92 -12.16
C ALA A 161 -9.64 -6.08 -12.43
N GLU A 162 -10.07 -7.06 -13.26
CA GLU A 162 -11.49 -7.39 -13.46
C GLU A 162 -12.21 -7.84 -12.18
N THR A 163 -11.47 -8.28 -11.17
CA THR A 163 -12.06 -8.66 -9.87
C THR A 163 -12.41 -7.45 -9.00
N LEU A 164 -12.04 -6.25 -9.42
CA LEU A 164 -12.29 -5.00 -8.71
C LEU A 164 -13.52 -4.29 -9.27
N ASP A 165 -14.22 -3.52 -8.44
CA ASP A 165 -15.44 -2.82 -8.82
C ASP A 165 -15.19 -1.67 -9.83
N VAL A 166 -14.02 -1.04 -9.77
CA VAL A 166 -13.62 0.05 -10.66
C VAL A 166 -12.14 -0.10 -11.04
N LEU A 167 -11.82 0.07 -12.32
CA LEU A 167 -10.43 0.17 -12.80
C LEU A 167 -10.20 1.53 -13.44
N LEU A 168 -9.39 2.37 -12.82
CA LEU A 168 -8.96 3.67 -13.33
C LEU A 168 -7.63 3.54 -14.08
N VAL A 169 -7.58 4.05 -15.31
CA VAL A 169 -6.37 4.02 -16.15
C VAL A 169 -6.02 5.46 -16.55
N PRO A 170 -5.22 6.17 -15.75
CA PRO A 170 -4.72 7.48 -16.09
C PRO A 170 -3.90 7.45 -17.39
N TYR A 171 -4.32 8.24 -18.37
CA TYR A 171 -3.68 8.30 -19.68
C TYR A 171 -3.60 9.76 -20.18
N GLU A 172 -2.44 10.14 -20.73
CA GLU A 172 -2.17 11.53 -21.12
C GLU A 172 -3.08 12.06 -22.25
N CYS A 173 -3.58 11.18 -23.12
CA CYS A 173 -4.50 11.53 -24.20
C CYS A 173 -5.97 11.50 -23.79
N ALA A 174 -6.29 11.33 -22.50
CA ALA A 174 -7.67 11.36 -22.03
C ALA A 174 -8.20 12.79 -21.88
N ASP A 175 -9.44 13.03 -22.34
CA ASP A 175 -9.96 14.38 -22.54
C ASP A 175 -10.52 15.06 -21.28
N SER A 176 -10.84 14.32 -20.21
CA SER A 176 -11.64 14.90 -19.13
C SER A 176 -11.28 14.44 -17.72
N LEU A 177 -11.01 15.42 -16.85
CA LEU A 177 -10.98 15.24 -15.40
C LEU A 177 -12.37 14.92 -14.81
N LYS A 178 -13.45 15.27 -15.52
CA LYS A 178 -14.83 15.05 -15.05
C LYS A 178 -15.11 13.57 -14.86
N LYS A 179 -14.66 12.73 -15.80
CA LYS A 179 -14.81 11.27 -15.70
C LYS A 179 -14.09 10.69 -14.49
N LEU A 180 -12.86 11.14 -14.21
CA LEU A 180 -12.12 10.73 -13.00
C LEU A 180 -12.91 11.07 -11.73
N ARG A 181 -13.40 12.33 -11.64
CA ARG A 181 -14.20 12.79 -10.52
C ARG A 181 -15.47 11.94 -10.33
N GLU A 182 -16.25 11.73 -11.40
CA GLU A 182 -17.47 10.91 -11.34
C GLU A 182 -17.21 9.48 -10.82
N LYS A 183 -16.09 8.87 -11.24
CA LYS A 183 -15.73 7.51 -10.80
C LYS A 183 -15.29 7.49 -9.35
N ILE A 184 -14.53 8.49 -8.91
CA ILE A 184 -14.07 8.56 -7.51
C ILE A 184 -15.25 8.92 -6.59
N ASP A 185 -16.13 9.84 -6.97
CA ASP A 185 -17.34 10.20 -6.22
C ASP A 185 -18.30 9.00 -6.08
N GLY A 186 -18.21 8.03 -6.97
CA GLY A 186 -18.98 6.78 -6.94
C GLY A 186 -18.43 5.69 -6.00
N LEU A 187 -17.23 5.85 -5.46
CA LEU A 187 -16.64 4.86 -4.54
C LEU A 187 -17.35 4.90 -3.19
N LYS A 188 -17.76 3.73 -2.71
CA LYS A 188 -18.48 3.55 -1.43
C LYS A 188 -17.74 2.58 -0.53
N THR A 189 -17.99 2.65 0.76
CA THR A 189 -17.52 1.67 1.75
C THR A 189 -17.74 0.24 1.28
N GLY A 190 -16.71 -0.58 1.37
CA GLY A 190 -16.70 -1.99 0.96
C GLY A 190 -16.38 -2.22 -0.52
N MET A 191 -16.31 -1.16 -1.35
CA MET A 191 -15.88 -1.28 -2.74
C MET A 191 -14.36 -1.41 -2.87
N SER A 192 -13.94 -1.83 -4.06
CA SER A 192 -12.55 -1.94 -4.48
C SER A 192 -12.28 -1.12 -5.75
N ALA A 193 -11.12 -0.45 -5.80
CA ALA A 193 -10.70 0.30 -6.97
C ALA A 193 -9.25 0.00 -7.34
N GLY A 194 -9.02 -0.35 -8.60
CA GLY A 194 -7.70 -0.46 -9.21
C GLY A 194 -7.29 0.85 -9.86
N ILE A 195 -6.02 1.20 -9.70
CA ILE A 195 -5.40 2.35 -10.37
C ILE A 195 -4.21 1.82 -11.14
N PHE A 196 -4.27 1.90 -12.48
CA PHE A 196 -3.21 1.36 -13.34
C PHE A 196 -2.32 2.50 -13.86
N ILE A 197 -1.05 2.49 -13.47
CA ILE A 197 -0.08 3.53 -13.86
C ILE A 197 0.99 2.92 -14.76
N GLY A 198 1.19 3.52 -15.92
CA GLY A 198 2.24 3.11 -16.87
C GLY A 198 3.66 3.44 -16.38
N PRO A 199 4.70 2.82 -16.97
CA PRO A 199 6.10 3.18 -16.76
C PRO A 199 6.41 4.57 -17.37
N GLU A 200 7.67 5.01 -17.30
CA GLU A 200 8.08 6.31 -17.88
C GLU A 200 7.82 6.41 -19.38
N GLY A 201 7.80 5.30 -20.12
CA GLY A 201 7.46 5.26 -21.54
C GLY A 201 5.96 5.36 -21.82
N GLY A 202 5.11 5.40 -20.79
CA GLY A 202 3.66 5.37 -20.92
C GLY A 202 3.12 4.03 -21.42
N TYR A 203 1.91 4.05 -21.95
CA TYR A 203 1.24 2.88 -22.53
C TYR A 203 1.47 2.80 -24.04
N GLU A 204 1.42 1.59 -24.59
CA GLU A 204 1.14 1.41 -26.01
C GLU A 204 -0.38 1.52 -26.27
N GLU A 205 -0.75 1.91 -27.49
CA GLU A 205 -2.17 2.02 -27.89
C GLU A 205 -2.91 0.70 -27.65
N LYS A 206 -2.27 -0.43 -28.00
CA LYS A 206 -2.82 -1.77 -27.78
C LYS A 206 -3.03 -2.10 -26.30
N GLU A 207 -2.20 -1.58 -25.41
CA GLU A 207 -2.40 -1.75 -23.96
C GLU A 207 -3.60 -0.96 -23.48
N ILE A 208 -3.84 0.25 -24.02
CA ILE A 208 -5.04 1.05 -23.72
C ILE A 208 -6.29 0.39 -24.25
N GLU A 209 -6.27 -0.17 -25.48
CA GLU A 209 -7.39 -0.91 -26.05
C GLU A 209 -7.76 -2.12 -25.18
N LYS A 210 -6.78 -2.96 -24.82
CA LYS A 210 -6.97 -4.08 -23.91
C LYS A 210 -7.52 -3.63 -22.55
N ALA A 211 -6.98 -2.56 -21.97
CA ALA A 211 -7.46 -2.06 -20.69
C ALA A 211 -8.96 -1.70 -20.77
N LYS A 212 -9.42 -1.09 -21.88
CA LYS A 212 -10.85 -0.79 -22.11
C LYS A 212 -11.68 -2.07 -22.23
N GLU A 213 -11.19 -3.09 -22.94
CA GLU A 213 -11.85 -4.38 -23.10
C GLU A 213 -12.07 -5.08 -21.74
N HIS A 214 -11.14 -4.87 -20.78
CA HIS A 214 -11.21 -5.36 -19.40
C HIS A 214 -11.88 -4.38 -18.42
N GLY A 215 -12.73 -3.46 -18.91
CA GLY A 215 -13.51 -2.53 -18.08
C GLY A 215 -12.74 -1.32 -17.56
N GLY A 216 -11.52 -1.07 -18.07
CA GLY A 216 -10.71 0.05 -17.66
C GLY A 216 -11.29 1.40 -18.10
N GLU A 217 -11.47 2.29 -17.13
CA GLU A 217 -11.92 3.65 -17.30
C GLU A 217 -10.73 4.57 -17.60
N ILE A 218 -10.58 4.96 -18.86
CA ILE A 218 -9.50 5.85 -19.28
C ILE A 218 -9.83 7.26 -18.77
N VAL A 219 -8.93 7.79 -17.92
CA VAL A 219 -9.14 9.04 -17.18
C VAL A 219 -7.93 9.97 -17.31
N SER A 220 -8.15 11.27 -17.14
CA SER A 220 -7.09 12.28 -17.12
C SER A 220 -6.72 12.68 -15.69
N LEU A 221 -5.43 12.91 -15.44
CA LEU A 221 -4.92 13.55 -14.21
C LEU A 221 -4.68 15.07 -14.40
N GLY A 222 -5.17 15.64 -15.49
CA GLY A 222 -5.02 17.06 -15.82
C GLY A 222 -4.15 17.32 -17.03
N LYS A 223 -3.93 18.60 -17.32
CA LYS A 223 -3.29 19.07 -18.55
C LYS A 223 -1.77 18.89 -18.62
N ARG A 224 -1.14 18.49 -17.52
CA ARG A 224 0.32 18.31 -17.44
C ARG A 224 0.66 16.84 -17.50
N ILE A 225 1.73 16.50 -18.22
CA ILE A 225 2.32 15.15 -18.18
C ILE A 225 2.98 14.97 -16.83
N LEU A 226 2.55 13.97 -16.09
CA LEU A 226 3.13 13.61 -14.79
C LEU A 226 4.17 12.50 -14.99
N ARG A 227 5.22 12.51 -14.18
CA ARG A 227 6.12 11.36 -14.07
C ARG A 227 5.37 10.20 -13.44
N THR A 228 5.79 8.96 -13.72
CA THR A 228 5.11 7.74 -13.26
C THR A 228 4.93 7.73 -11.73
N GLU A 229 5.96 8.12 -10.97
CA GLU A 229 5.88 8.25 -9.53
C GLU A 229 4.87 9.32 -9.08
N THR A 230 4.84 10.46 -9.78
CA THR A 230 3.90 11.54 -9.48
C THR A 230 2.46 11.13 -9.82
N ALA A 231 2.25 10.41 -10.92
CA ALA A 231 0.94 9.92 -11.32
C ALA A 231 0.37 8.92 -10.30
N ALA A 232 1.18 7.99 -9.82
CA ALA A 232 0.78 7.04 -8.78
C ALA A 232 0.38 7.77 -7.48
N ILE A 233 1.25 8.63 -6.96
CA ILE A 233 1.02 9.37 -5.72
C ILE A 233 -0.21 10.29 -5.85
N ALA A 234 -0.33 11.04 -6.94
CA ALA A 234 -1.47 11.95 -7.16
C ALA A 234 -2.80 11.19 -7.25
N SER A 235 -2.83 10.06 -7.97
CA SER A 235 -4.05 9.26 -8.10
C SER A 235 -4.51 8.71 -6.74
N LEU A 236 -3.59 8.14 -5.96
CA LEU A 236 -3.92 7.63 -4.63
C LEU A 236 -4.35 8.77 -3.69
N SER A 237 -3.65 9.93 -3.72
CA SER A 237 -4.01 11.08 -2.90
C SER A 237 -5.42 11.59 -3.17
N ILE A 238 -5.81 11.66 -4.46
CA ILE A 238 -7.15 12.12 -4.85
C ILE A 238 -8.21 11.12 -4.38
N CYS A 239 -7.97 9.81 -4.55
CA CYS A 239 -8.89 8.77 -4.07
C CYS A 239 -9.01 8.81 -2.54
N MET A 240 -7.90 8.78 -1.81
CA MET A 240 -7.86 8.85 -0.34
C MET A 240 -8.64 10.08 0.16
N PHE A 241 -8.28 11.27 -0.33
CA PHE A 241 -8.93 12.51 0.08
C PHE A 241 -10.45 12.47 -0.14
N ASN A 242 -10.90 12.00 -1.31
CA ASN A 242 -12.33 11.93 -1.60
C ASN A 242 -13.05 10.91 -0.72
N ILE A 243 -12.43 9.75 -0.46
CA ILE A 243 -13.01 8.71 0.40
C ILE A 243 -13.14 9.24 1.83
N GLU A 244 -12.07 9.80 2.41
CA GLU A 244 -12.09 10.31 3.79
C GLU A 244 -12.97 11.54 3.97
N ALA A 245 -13.08 12.41 2.96
CA ALA A 245 -13.95 13.59 3.02
C ALA A 245 -15.46 13.24 2.95
N ASN A 246 -15.81 12.01 2.59
CA ASN A 246 -17.19 11.55 2.48
C ASN A 246 -17.55 10.50 3.56
N LEU A 247 -16.68 10.29 4.58
CA LEU A 247 -16.98 9.51 5.78
C LEU A 247 -17.76 10.34 6.79
#